data_331048caa389c94a95774bd1af843f52
#
_entry.id   331048caa389c94a95774bd1af843f52
#
_cell.length_a   1.000
_cell.length_b   1.000
_cell.length_c   1.000
_cell.angle_alpha   90.00
_cell.angle_beta   90.00
_cell.angle_gamma   90.00
#
_symmetry.space_group_name_H-M   'P 1'
#
loop_
_entity.id
_entity.type
_entity.pdbx_description
1 polymer ?
#
loop_
_entity_poly.entity_id
_entity_poly.type
_entity_poly.pdbx_seq_one_letter_code
_entity_poly.pdbx_strand_id
1 'polypeptide(L)'
;MAENEFSREEIRAMRRSYGEAGLEHLDADPFSAFSEWLRQAHENPMIVEANAMVLSTLGDDSSISTRTVLLKDISNGGFTFFTNYSSRKAHAMDNNEHVSLLFPWYAMERQVSISGLAAKVSQQESEDYFATRPWGSQIGAWASHQSSPLASREELEQRYEGAAQKWPEGTTVPCPPHWGGYRVTPLTIEFWQGRYSRLHDRLRYERDNTNSNWELNRYYP
;
A
#
# COMPACT_ATOMS: atom_id res chain seq x y z
N MET A 1 22.66 -20.28 24.47
CA MET A 1 23.42 -19.76 23.32
C MET A 1 22.55 -20.00 22.11
N ALA A 2 22.34 -18.97 21.31
CA ALA A 2 21.26 -18.90 20.31
C ALA A 2 21.48 -19.95 19.20
N GLU A 3 20.65 -20.99 19.19
CA GLU A 3 20.55 -22.01 18.13
C GLU A 3 19.64 -21.60 16.99
N ASN A 4 19.39 -20.29 16.78
CA ASN A 4 18.40 -19.81 15.82
C ASN A 4 18.92 -18.73 14.84
N GLU A 5 20.23 -18.69 14.60
CA GLU A 5 20.77 -17.80 13.56
C GLU A 5 20.99 -18.60 12.27
N PHE A 6 20.29 -18.18 11.18
CA PHE A 6 20.58 -18.72 9.86
C PHE A 6 22.04 -18.45 9.47
N SER A 7 22.73 -19.48 9.08
CA SER A 7 24.07 -19.34 8.52
C SER A 7 24.02 -18.60 7.16
N ARG A 8 25.14 -18.04 6.76
CA ARG A 8 25.27 -17.41 5.44
C ARG A 8 24.94 -18.38 4.29
N GLU A 9 25.26 -19.66 4.46
CA GLU A 9 25.01 -20.71 3.47
C GLU A 9 23.52 -21.03 3.36
N GLU A 10 22.82 -21.14 4.49
CA GLU A 10 21.37 -21.34 4.54
C GLU A 10 20.63 -20.16 3.86
N ILE A 11 21.00 -18.92 4.17
CA ILE A 11 20.41 -17.74 3.51
C ILE A 11 20.65 -17.77 1.99
N ARG A 12 21.88 -18.13 1.55
CA ARG A 12 22.22 -18.24 0.13
C ARG A 12 21.48 -19.38 -0.57
N ALA A 13 21.11 -20.42 0.13
CA ALA A 13 20.34 -21.55 -0.39
C ALA A 13 18.84 -21.27 -0.51
N MET A 14 18.31 -20.21 0.14
CA MET A 14 16.91 -19.78 0.06
C MET A 14 16.58 -19.18 -1.31
N ARG A 15 16.69 -19.98 -2.36
CA ARG A 15 16.31 -19.56 -3.72
C ARG A 15 15.27 -20.51 -4.29
N ARG A 16 14.32 -19.93 -5.03
CA ARG A 16 13.40 -20.66 -5.88
C ARG A 16 13.69 -20.36 -7.34
N SER A 17 13.52 -21.35 -8.20
CA SER A 17 13.43 -21.13 -9.63
C SER A 17 12.02 -20.66 -9.94
N TYR A 18 11.90 -19.61 -10.72
CA TYR A 18 10.61 -19.15 -11.25
C TYR A 18 10.21 -19.98 -12.47
N GLY A 19 8.90 -19.96 -12.78
CA GLY A 19 8.33 -20.66 -13.93
C GLY A 19 8.67 -20.04 -15.28
N GLU A 20 7.96 -20.48 -16.31
CA GLU A 20 8.11 -20.00 -17.70
C GLU A 20 7.07 -18.94 -18.08
N ALA A 21 6.20 -18.53 -17.15
CA ALA A 21 5.20 -17.51 -17.41
C ALA A 21 5.88 -16.24 -17.91
N GLY A 22 5.45 -15.74 -19.07
CA GLY A 22 5.98 -14.51 -19.67
C GLY A 22 4.98 -13.35 -19.54
N LEU A 23 5.51 -12.13 -19.70
CA LEU A 23 4.73 -10.92 -19.83
C LEU A 23 5.01 -10.29 -21.19
N GLU A 24 4.22 -10.65 -22.19
CA GLU A 24 4.40 -10.17 -23.58
C GLU A 24 3.68 -8.87 -23.82
N HIS A 25 2.46 -8.76 -23.31
CA HIS A 25 1.58 -7.61 -23.53
C HIS A 25 0.86 -7.20 -22.24
N LEU A 26 0.57 -5.92 -22.14
CA LEU A 26 -0.33 -5.30 -21.16
C LEU A 26 -1.38 -4.48 -21.91
N ASP A 27 -2.48 -4.17 -21.25
CA ASP A 27 -3.50 -3.24 -21.76
C ASP A 27 -2.86 -1.88 -22.07
N ALA A 28 -3.39 -1.12 -23.02
CA ALA A 28 -2.89 0.23 -23.31
C ALA A 28 -3.10 1.20 -22.13
N ASP A 29 -4.13 0.97 -21.32
CA ASP A 29 -4.39 1.71 -20.08
C ASP A 29 -3.73 1.00 -18.87
N PRO A 30 -2.79 1.66 -18.17
CA PRO A 30 -2.12 1.06 -17.02
C PRO A 30 -3.04 0.71 -15.85
N PHE A 31 -4.17 1.41 -15.68
CA PHE A 31 -5.13 1.12 -14.63
C PHE A 31 -5.96 -0.13 -14.94
N SER A 32 -6.30 -0.34 -16.21
CA SER A 32 -6.92 -1.58 -16.68
C SER A 32 -5.98 -2.77 -16.49
N ALA A 33 -4.70 -2.63 -16.88
CA ALA A 33 -3.67 -3.65 -16.69
C ALA A 33 -3.50 -4.00 -15.19
N PHE A 34 -3.45 -2.99 -14.32
CA PHE A 34 -3.34 -3.18 -12.88
C PHE A 34 -4.58 -3.88 -12.31
N SER A 35 -5.78 -3.45 -12.69
CA SER A 35 -7.04 -4.01 -12.21
C SER A 35 -7.17 -5.49 -12.57
N GLU A 36 -6.73 -5.89 -13.77
CA GLU A 36 -6.70 -7.29 -14.17
C GLU A 36 -5.73 -8.12 -13.34
N TRP A 37 -4.53 -7.62 -13.05
CA TRP A 37 -3.57 -8.31 -12.19
C TRP A 37 -4.04 -8.38 -10.74
N LEU A 38 -4.67 -7.33 -10.22
CA LEU A 38 -5.27 -7.31 -8.89
C LEU A 38 -6.40 -8.35 -8.78
N ARG A 39 -7.25 -8.46 -9.81
CA ARG A 39 -8.31 -9.47 -9.87
C ARG A 39 -7.72 -10.88 -9.81
N GLN A 40 -6.71 -11.18 -10.64
CA GLN A 40 -6.02 -12.47 -10.64
C GLN A 40 -5.36 -12.76 -9.28
N ALA A 41 -4.79 -11.75 -8.64
CA ALA A 41 -4.21 -11.89 -7.30
C ALA A 41 -5.29 -12.18 -6.24
N HIS A 42 -6.45 -11.53 -6.34
CA HIS A 42 -7.58 -11.75 -5.44
C HIS A 42 -8.19 -13.17 -5.59
N GLU A 43 -8.22 -13.70 -6.80
CA GLU A 43 -8.71 -15.05 -7.08
C GLU A 43 -7.70 -16.15 -6.69
N ASN A 44 -6.45 -15.80 -6.44
CA ASN A 44 -5.43 -16.77 -6.06
C ASN A 44 -5.53 -17.12 -4.57
N PRO A 45 -5.84 -18.38 -4.21
CA PRO A 45 -6.04 -18.79 -2.81
C PRO A 45 -4.78 -18.70 -1.93
N MET A 46 -3.60 -18.55 -2.54
CA MET A 46 -2.34 -18.38 -1.81
C MET A 46 -2.06 -16.92 -1.43
N ILE A 47 -2.88 -15.97 -1.87
CA ILE A 47 -2.75 -14.54 -1.57
C ILE A 47 -3.89 -14.13 -0.64
N VAL A 48 -3.57 -13.89 0.62
CA VAL A 48 -4.56 -13.59 1.67
C VAL A 48 -5.18 -12.20 1.47
N GLU A 49 -4.38 -11.22 1.09
CA GLU A 49 -4.78 -9.80 1.00
C GLU A 49 -4.19 -9.17 -0.28
N ALA A 50 -4.85 -9.38 -1.42
CA ALA A 50 -4.34 -8.94 -2.72
C ALA A 50 -4.17 -7.41 -2.82
N ASN A 51 -4.96 -6.64 -2.06
CA ASN A 51 -4.91 -5.19 -1.98
C ASN A 51 -3.91 -4.64 -0.94
N ALA A 52 -3.17 -5.52 -0.24
CA ALA A 52 -2.08 -5.08 0.62
C ALA A 52 -0.92 -4.58 -0.23
N MET A 53 -0.42 -3.39 0.09
CA MET A 53 0.71 -2.78 -0.60
C MET A 53 1.70 -2.20 0.39
N VAL A 54 2.96 -2.22 0.01
CA VAL A 54 4.06 -1.61 0.77
C VAL A 54 4.21 -0.15 0.33
N LEU A 55 3.97 0.78 1.23
CA LEU A 55 4.16 2.22 1.00
C LEU A 55 5.52 2.65 1.55
N SER A 56 6.34 3.25 0.73
CA SER A 56 7.60 3.90 1.09
C SER A 56 7.45 5.43 1.03
N THR A 57 7.93 6.11 2.08
CA THR A 57 7.89 7.57 2.21
C THR A 57 9.26 8.09 2.62
N LEU A 58 9.61 9.30 2.20
CA LEU A 58 10.84 10.00 2.55
C LEU A 58 10.57 10.96 3.72
N GLY A 59 11.27 10.77 4.84
CA GLY A 59 11.21 11.66 5.99
C GLY A 59 12.05 12.94 5.80
N ASP A 60 11.84 13.92 6.66
CA ASP A 60 12.55 15.22 6.63
C ASP A 60 14.07 15.07 6.82
N ASP A 61 14.48 14.03 7.53
CA ASP A 61 15.87 13.63 7.73
C ASP A 61 16.45 12.82 6.55
N SER A 62 15.76 12.79 5.43
CA SER A 62 16.07 11.95 4.26
C SER A 62 16.04 10.45 4.55
N SER A 63 15.51 10.02 5.68
CA SER A 63 15.32 8.59 5.97
C SER A 63 14.12 8.04 5.16
N ILE A 64 14.30 6.86 4.56
CA ILE A 64 13.21 6.13 3.92
C ILE A 64 12.57 5.23 4.96
N SER A 65 11.26 5.30 5.08
CA SER A 65 10.51 4.39 5.93
C SER A 65 9.39 3.68 5.15
N THR A 66 9.15 2.42 5.53
CA THR A 66 8.30 1.50 4.76
C THR A 66 7.30 0.82 5.70
N ARG A 67 6.05 0.62 5.24
CA ARG A 67 4.98 -0.09 5.98
C ARG A 67 3.94 -0.63 5.01
N THR A 68 3.18 -1.61 5.46
CA THR A 68 2.01 -2.08 4.72
C THR A 68 0.84 -1.13 4.95
N VAL A 69 0.11 -0.81 3.88
CA VAL A 69 -1.20 -0.15 3.86
C VAL A 69 -2.10 -0.90 2.87
N LEU A 70 -3.41 -0.64 2.92
CA LEU A 70 -4.37 -1.33 2.05
C LEU A 70 -4.89 -0.37 0.97
N LEU A 71 -4.79 -0.78 -0.29
CA LEU A 71 -5.47 -0.12 -1.38
C LEU A 71 -6.99 -0.19 -1.16
N LYS A 72 -7.68 0.93 -1.31
CA LYS A 72 -9.14 1.02 -1.10
C LYS A 72 -9.91 1.54 -2.30
N ASP A 73 -9.23 2.21 -3.21
CA ASP A 73 -9.87 2.72 -4.43
C ASP A 73 -8.84 2.92 -5.55
N ILE A 74 -9.30 2.72 -6.79
CA ILE A 74 -8.58 3.01 -8.03
C ILE A 74 -9.49 3.89 -8.86
N SER A 75 -9.44 5.18 -8.63
CA SER A 75 -10.27 6.15 -9.34
C SER A 75 -9.55 7.49 -9.50
N ASN A 76 -10.09 8.35 -10.32
CA ASN A 76 -9.56 9.69 -10.55
C ASN A 76 -8.05 9.70 -10.88
N GLY A 77 -7.60 8.67 -11.64
CA GLY A 77 -6.22 8.56 -12.07
C GLY A 77 -5.21 8.24 -10.97
N GLY A 78 -5.64 7.59 -9.87
CA GLY A 78 -4.74 7.28 -8.75
C GLY A 78 -5.16 6.10 -7.88
N PHE A 79 -4.28 5.78 -6.93
CA PHE A 79 -4.39 4.68 -5.96
C PHE A 79 -4.63 5.26 -4.58
N THR A 80 -5.79 4.96 -3.97
CA THR A 80 -6.20 5.57 -2.70
C THR A 80 -6.06 4.60 -1.54
N PHE A 81 -5.49 5.08 -0.43
CA PHE A 81 -5.46 4.40 0.86
C PHE A 81 -5.82 5.38 1.97
N PHE A 82 -6.21 4.86 3.14
CA PHE A 82 -6.60 5.68 4.28
C PHE A 82 -5.71 5.44 5.49
N THR A 83 -5.44 6.50 6.25
CA THR A 83 -4.54 6.45 7.40
C THR A 83 -4.85 7.57 8.40
N ASN A 84 -4.13 7.57 9.53
CA ASN A 84 -4.13 8.67 10.47
C ASN A 84 -3.17 9.77 9.98
N TYR A 85 -3.66 11.00 9.84
CA TYR A 85 -2.90 12.17 9.38
C TYR A 85 -1.82 12.63 10.37
N SER A 86 -1.92 12.24 11.65
CA SER A 86 -0.88 12.49 12.65
C SER A 86 0.21 11.41 12.68
N SER A 87 0.17 10.41 11.77
CA SER A 87 1.16 9.34 11.73
C SER A 87 2.47 9.79 11.08
N ARG A 88 3.58 9.08 11.39
CA ARG A 88 4.90 9.35 10.80
C ARG A 88 4.86 9.37 9.26
N LYS A 89 4.08 8.46 8.63
CA LYS A 89 3.97 8.43 7.17
C LYS A 89 3.24 9.64 6.60
N ALA A 90 2.21 10.13 7.31
CA ALA A 90 1.45 11.29 6.87
C ALA A 90 2.31 12.57 6.96
N HIS A 91 3.04 12.75 8.06
CA HIS A 91 4.00 13.85 8.17
C HIS A 91 5.06 13.81 7.06
N ALA A 92 5.58 12.62 6.74
CA ALA A 92 6.53 12.46 5.65
C ALA A 92 5.93 12.88 4.29
N MET A 93 4.67 12.48 4.00
CA MET A 93 3.97 12.85 2.75
C MET A 93 3.55 14.33 2.71
N ASP A 94 3.26 14.95 3.84
CA ASP A 94 2.94 16.37 3.92
C ASP A 94 4.18 17.25 3.59
N ASN A 95 5.40 16.74 3.84
CA ASN A 95 6.66 17.43 3.55
C ASN A 95 7.26 17.02 2.20
N ASN A 96 7.03 15.80 1.76
CA ASN A 96 7.49 15.30 0.46
C ASN A 96 6.43 14.36 -0.14
N GLU A 97 5.77 14.82 -1.18
CA GLU A 97 4.69 14.08 -1.84
C GLU A 97 5.15 12.85 -2.62
N HIS A 98 6.46 12.70 -2.91
CA HIS A 98 6.98 11.55 -3.64
C HIS A 98 6.93 10.28 -2.81
N VAL A 99 6.23 9.28 -3.32
CA VAL A 99 6.06 7.98 -2.68
C VAL A 99 6.26 6.83 -3.65
N SER A 100 6.50 5.65 -3.09
CA SER A 100 6.46 4.41 -3.86
C SER A 100 5.51 3.41 -3.19
N LEU A 101 4.73 2.71 -4.03
CA LEU A 101 3.87 1.60 -3.66
C LEU A 101 4.41 0.33 -4.31
N LEU A 102 4.38 -0.79 -3.58
CA LEU A 102 4.74 -2.10 -4.11
C LEU A 102 3.65 -3.12 -3.74
N PHE A 103 3.13 -3.82 -4.73
CA PHE A 103 2.25 -4.98 -4.59
C PHE A 103 3.07 -6.26 -4.83
N PRO A 104 3.50 -6.97 -3.75
CA PRO A 104 4.38 -8.12 -3.87
C PRO A 104 3.59 -9.44 -3.92
N TRP A 105 3.03 -9.79 -5.05
CA TRP A 105 2.27 -11.03 -5.24
C TRP A 105 3.19 -12.23 -5.47
N TYR A 106 3.98 -12.57 -4.45
CA TYR A 106 5.03 -13.62 -4.54
C TYR A 106 4.50 -14.98 -4.96
N ALA A 107 3.27 -15.35 -4.57
CA ALA A 107 2.67 -16.62 -4.97
C ALA A 107 2.42 -16.73 -6.47
N MET A 108 2.39 -15.61 -7.18
CA MET A 108 2.25 -15.52 -8.64
C MET A 108 3.57 -15.20 -9.34
N GLU A 109 4.66 -15.09 -8.60
CA GLU A 109 5.95 -14.62 -9.12
C GLU A 109 5.83 -13.25 -9.80
N ARG A 110 4.96 -12.36 -9.25
CA ARG A 110 4.62 -11.05 -9.78
C ARG A 110 4.80 -9.95 -8.76
N GLN A 111 5.14 -8.78 -9.25
CA GLN A 111 5.01 -7.55 -8.48
C GLN A 111 4.58 -6.39 -9.38
N VAL A 112 3.89 -5.41 -8.78
CA VAL A 112 3.65 -4.11 -9.41
C VAL A 112 4.26 -3.04 -8.53
N SER A 113 5.15 -2.22 -9.11
CA SER A 113 5.79 -1.09 -8.45
C SER A 113 5.27 0.21 -9.05
N ILE A 114 4.84 1.13 -8.19
CA ILE A 114 4.24 2.41 -8.58
C ILE A 114 5.02 3.52 -7.91
N SER A 115 5.52 4.49 -8.66
CA SER A 115 6.07 5.74 -8.11
C SER A 115 5.20 6.90 -8.54
N GLY A 116 4.93 7.84 -7.62
CA GLY A 116 4.03 8.94 -7.89
C GLY A 116 3.94 9.95 -6.75
N LEU A 117 2.94 10.81 -6.85
CA LEU A 117 2.72 11.94 -5.96
C LEU A 117 1.49 11.67 -5.08
N ALA A 118 1.67 11.73 -3.76
CA ALA A 118 0.60 11.55 -2.79
C ALA A 118 -0.05 12.89 -2.43
N ALA A 119 -1.36 12.96 -2.54
CA ALA A 119 -2.14 14.11 -2.08
C ALA A 119 -3.32 13.64 -1.22
N LYS A 120 -3.71 14.46 -0.22
CA LYS A 120 -4.91 14.18 0.57
C LYS A 120 -6.14 14.20 -0.33
N VAL A 121 -7.03 13.21 -0.15
CA VAL A 121 -8.36 13.25 -0.76
C VAL A 121 -9.24 14.28 -0.04
N SER A 122 -10.40 14.60 -0.59
CA SER A 122 -11.34 15.49 0.06
C SER A 122 -11.81 14.96 1.41
N GLN A 123 -12.26 15.87 2.28
CA GLN A 123 -12.84 15.49 3.56
C GLN A 123 -14.08 14.60 3.34
N GLN A 124 -14.92 14.93 2.36
CA GLN A 124 -16.11 14.16 2.04
C GLN A 124 -15.76 12.71 1.64
N GLU A 125 -14.75 12.51 0.76
CA GLU A 125 -14.30 11.15 0.41
C GLU A 125 -13.79 10.37 1.64
N SER A 126 -13.11 11.07 2.57
CA SER A 126 -12.63 10.45 3.81
C SER A 126 -13.80 10.04 4.72
N GLU A 127 -14.81 10.91 4.88
CA GLU A 127 -16.00 10.66 5.68
C GLU A 127 -16.85 9.54 5.08
N ASP A 128 -17.05 9.55 3.76
CA ASP A 128 -17.82 8.53 3.05
C ASP A 128 -17.20 7.14 3.22
N TYR A 129 -15.89 7.03 3.03
CA TYR A 129 -15.20 5.77 3.26
C TYR A 129 -15.18 5.39 4.75
N PHE A 130 -14.98 6.35 5.68
CA PHE A 130 -14.96 6.08 7.11
C PHE A 130 -16.29 5.45 7.57
N ALA A 131 -17.42 5.92 7.07
CA ALA A 131 -18.75 5.42 7.39
C ALA A 131 -18.94 3.93 6.99
N THR A 132 -18.23 3.45 5.97
CA THR A 132 -18.31 2.05 5.53
C THR A 132 -17.47 1.08 6.37
N ARG A 133 -16.59 1.58 7.24
CA ARG A 133 -15.69 0.75 8.04
C ARG A 133 -16.47 0.02 9.14
N PRO A 134 -16.05 -1.21 9.50
CA PRO A 134 -16.60 -1.89 10.67
C PRO A 134 -16.48 -1.01 11.93
N TRP A 135 -17.51 -1.03 12.79
CA TRP A 135 -17.59 -0.20 14.00
C TRP A 135 -16.30 -0.25 14.84
N GLY A 136 -15.76 -1.44 15.12
CA GLY A 136 -14.52 -1.57 15.89
C GLY A 136 -13.31 -0.87 15.23
N SER A 137 -13.26 -0.80 13.88
CA SER A 137 -12.22 -0.06 13.16
C SER A 137 -12.44 1.46 13.21
N GLN A 138 -13.70 1.92 13.29
CA GLN A 138 -14.04 3.32 13.49
C GLN A 138 -13.63 3.76 14.90
N ILE A 139 -13.95 2.98 15.93
CA ILE A 139 -13.55 3.24 17.33
C ILE A 139 -12.03 3.22 17.46
N GLY A 140 -11.34 2.25 16.85
CA GLY A 140 -9.88 2.18 16.85
C GLY A 140 -9.20 3.42 16.25
N ALA A 141 -9.82 4.07 15.25
CA ALA A 141 -9.29 5.31 14.68
C ALA A 141 -9.34 6.50 15.67
N TRP A 142 -10.32 6.54 16.56
CA TRP A 142 -10.42 7.50 17.64
C TRP A 142 -9.48 7.20 18.81
N ALA A 143 -9.30 5.93 19.14
CA ALA A 143 -8.46 5.50 20.25
C ALA A 143 -6.96 5.67 20.00
N SER A 144 -6.53 5.49 18.75
CA SER A 144 -5.10 5.39 18.41
C SER A 144 -4.49 6.74 18.01
N HIS A 145 -3.45 7.16 18.73
CA HIS A 145 -2.50 8.18 18.28
C HIS A 145 -1.39 7.50 17.47
N GLN A 146 -1.70 7.13 16.23
CA GLN A 146 -0.81 6.30 15.40
C GLN A 146 0.61 6.87 15.31
N SER A 147 1.61 6.02 15.51
CA SER A 147 3.06 6.32 15.51
C SER A 147 3.57 7.08 16.74
N SER A 148 2.74 7.48 17.68
CA SER A 148 3.19 8.05 18.95
C SER A 148 3.63 6.96 19.93
N PRO A 149 4.57 7.25 20.84
CA PRO A 149 4.88 6.34 21.94
C PRO A 149 3.63 6.01 22.75
N LEU A 150 3.50 4.77 23.17
CA LEU A 150 2.42 4.25 23.99
C LEU A 150 3.03 3.66 25.27
N ALA A 151 2.57 4.09 26.44
CA ALA A 151 3.14 3.67 27.70
C ALA A 151 2.82 2.19 28.03
N SER A 152 1.59 1.74 27.69
CA SER A 152 1.20 0.35 27.90
C SER A 152 0.04 -0.07 26.98
N ARG A 153 -0.20 -1.37 26.89
CA ARG A 153 -1.34 -1.91 26.17
C ARG A 153 -2.66 -1.52 26.81
N GLU A 154 -2.69 -1.50 28.12
CA GLU A 154 -3.85 -1.13 28.95
C GLU A 154 -4.29 0.31 28.67
N GLU A 155 -3.37 1.25 28.45
CA GLU A 155 -3.70 2.62 28.07
C GLU A 155 -4.49 2.64 26.76
N LEU A 156 -4.04 1.88 25.75
CA LEU A 156 -4.73 1.81 24.46
C LEU A 156 -6.14 1.19 24.60
N GLU A 157 -6.27 0.15 25.44
CA GLU A 157 -7.54 -0.51 25.69
C GLU A 157 -8.52 0.42 26.42
N GLN A 158 -8.08 1.16 27.44
CA GLN A 158 -8.89 2.18 28.11
C GLN A 158 -9.37 3.30 27.14
N ARG A 159 -8.50 3.74 26.25
CA ARG A 159 -8.88 4.73 25.20
C ARG A 159 -9.90 4.16 24.23
N TYR A 160 -9.75 2.88 23.83
CA TYR A 160 -10.72 2.20 22.99
C TYR A 160 -12.08 2.07 23.69
N GLU A 161 -12.09 1.64 24.94
CA GLU A 161 -13.32 1.52 25.74
C GLU A 161 -14.01 2.88 25.91
N GLY A 162 -13.27 3.94 26.22
CA GLY A 162 -13.82 5.29 26.31
C GLY A 162 -14.45 5.79 25.01
N ALA A 163 -13.84 5.49 23.86
CA ALA A 163 -14.41 5.80 22.55
C ALA A 163 -15.64 4.93 22.25
N ALA A 164 -15.63 3.64 22.61
CA ALA A 164 -16.75 2.72 22.45
C ALA A 164 -17.97 3.12 23.32
N GLN A 165 -17.74 3.61 24.53
CA GLN A 165 -18.80 4.14 25.40
C GLN A 165 -19.41 5.42 24.82
N LYS A 166 -18.60 6.29 24.21
CA LYS A 166 -19.08 7.53 23.58
C LYS A 166 -19.90 7.26 22.31
N TRP A 167 -19.56 6.25 21.55
CA TRP A 167 -20.25 5.84 20.33
C TRP A 167 -20.53 4.33 20.36
N PRO A 168 -21.59 3.89 21.06
CA PRO A 168 -21.97 2.48 21.14
C PRO A 168 -22.21 1.86 19.76
N GLU A 169 -22.04 0.55 19.67
CA GLU A 169 -22.32 -0.19 18.44
C GLU A 169 -23.77 0.05 17.97
N GLY A 170 -23.93 0.27 16.66
CA GLY A 170 -25.21 0.65 16.07
C GLY A 170 -25.47 2.15 16.03
N THR A 171 -24.59 2.99 16.60
CA THR A 171 -24.65 4.45 16.44
C THR A 171 -23.70 4.95 15.37
N THR A 172 -23.96 6.17 14.87
CA THR A 172 -23.06 6.81 13.90
C THR A 172 -21.79 7.29 14.60
N VAL A 173 -20.63 6.78 14.16
CA VAL A 173 -19.32 7.24 14.62
C VAL A 173 -18.80 8.30 13.63
N PRO A 174 -18.58 9.56 14.06
CA PRO A 174 -18.04 10.58 13.15
C PRO A 174 -16.60 10.26 12.74
N CYS A 175 -16.21 10.69 11.53
CA CYS A 175 -14.82 10.59 11.10
C CYS A 175 -13.93 11.50 11.95
N PRO A 176 -12.82 11.00 12.53
CA PRO A 176 -11.92 11.85 13.27
C PRO A 176 -11.24 12.87 12.35
N PRO A 177 -11.01 14.12 12.78
CA PRO A 177 -10.36 15.14 11.94
C PRO A 177 -8.90 14.81 11.58
N HIS A 178 -8.28 13.91 12.34
CA HIS A 178 -6.92 13.42 12.11
C HIS A 178 -6.87 12.12 11.29
N TRP A 179 -7.97 11.75 10.61
CA TRP A 179 -8.04 10.53 9.81
C TRP A 179 -8.59 10.81 8.42
N GLY A 180 -8.02 10.19 7.39
CA GLY A 180 -8.50 10.33 6.03
C GLY A 180 -7.61 9.65 5.01
N GLY A 181 -7.87 9.93 3.73
CA GLY A 181 -7.24 9.28 2.60
C GLY A 181 -6.10 10.09 1.97
N TYR A 182 -5.17 9.35 1.37
CA TYR A 182 -4.23 9.86 0.37
C TYR A 182 -4.48 9.13 -0.95
N ARG A 183 -4.48 9.90 -2.05
CA ARG A 183 -4.44 9.38 -3.41
C ARG A 183 -3.05 9.58 -3.96
N VAL A 184 -2.47 8.50 -4.48
CA VAL A 184 -1.18 8.52 -5.19
C VAL A 184 -1.46 8.60 -6.67
N THR A 185 -1.15 9.73 -7.30
CA THR A 185 -1.18 9.90 -8.75
C THR A 185 0.13 9.39 -9.32
N PRO A 186 0.13 8.29 -10.10
CA PRO A 186 1.36 7.64 -10.54
C PRO A 186 2.07 8.44 -11.63
N LEU A 187 3.39 8.41 -11.61
CA LEU A 187 4.28 8.83 -12.70
C LEU A 187 4.87 7.61 -13.41
N THR A 188 5.05 6.51 -12.67
CA THR A 188 5.47 5.23 -13.24
C THR A 188 4.65 4.09 -12.65
N ILE A 189 4.34 3.08 -13.47
CA ILE A 189 3.73 1.80 -13.04
C ILE A 189 4.50 0.68 -13.74
N GLU A 190 5.28 -0.08 -12.98
CA GLU A 190 6.07 -1.18 -13.51
C GLU A 190 5.43 -2.53 -13.13
N PHE A 191 5.23 -3.36 -14.12
CA PHE A 191 4.82 -4.74 -14.02
C PHE A 191 6.04 -5.64 -14.19
N TRP A 192 6.30 -6.47 -13.20
CA TRP A 192 7.39 -7.41 -13.17
C TRP A 192 6.85 -8.83 -13.06
N GLN A 193 7.31 -9.73 -13.95
CA GLN A 193 6.99 -11.16 -13.95
C GLN A 193 8.27 -11.96 -13.80
N GLY A 194 8.31 -12.82 -12.78
CA GLY A 194 9.42 -13.74 -12.57
C GLY A 194 9.51 -14.78 -13.67
N ARG A 195 10.76 -15.02 -14.13
CA ARG A 195 11.08 -16.07 -15.11
C ARG A 195 12.35 -16.81 -14.70
N TYR A 196 12.49 -18.05 -15.22
CA TYR A 196 13.68 -18.86 -15.02
C TYR A 196 14.96 -18.10 -15.46
N SER A 197 16.11 -18.55 -14.98
CA SER A 197 17.43 -17.98 -15.27
C SER A 197 17.56 -16.48 -14.95
N ARG A 198 16.63 -15.91 -14.15
CA ARG A 198 16.55 -14.49 -13.81
C ARG A 198 16.30 -13.56 -14.99
N LEU A 199 15.85 -14.07 -16.13
CA LEU A 199 15.49 -13.28 -17.31
C LEU A 199 14.04 -12.79 -17.19
N HIS A 200 13.79 -12.00 -16.15
CA HIS A 200 12.45 -11.53 -15.78
C HIS A 200 11.92 -10.54 -16.82
N ASP A 201 10.61 -10.56 -17.03
CA ASP A 201 9.94 -9.54 -17.84
C ASP A 201 9.64 -8.31 -17.01
N ARG A 202 9.94 -7.14 -17.55
CA ARG A 202 9.67 -5.84 -16.97
C ARG A 202 9.03 -4.93 -18.01
N LEU A 203 7.79 -4.59 -17.83
CA LEU A 203 7.05 -3.61 -18.63
C LEU A 203 6.67 -2.43 -17.74
N ARG A 204 7.03 -1.23 -18.14
CA ARG A 204 6.79 -0.02 -17.37
C ARG A 204 6.07 1.01 -18.20
N TYR A 205 4.93 1.48 -17.67
CA TYR A 205 4.32 2.72 -18.09
C TYR A 205 5.01 3.86 -17.36
N GLU A 206 5.34 4.91 -18.09
CA GLU A 206 5.96 6.11 -17.56
C GLU A 206 5.43 7.36 -18.25
N ARG A 207 5.45 8.48 -17.53
CA ARG A 207 5.07 9.79 -18.04
C ARG A 207 5.84 10.89 -17.30
N ASP A 208 6.13 11.99 -17.98
CA ASP A 208 6.91 13.09 -17.42
C ASP A 208 6.18 13.84 -16.29
N ASN A 209 4.87 13.95 -16.40
CA ASN A 209 4.01 14.59 -15.40
C ASN A 209 2.59 13.99 -15.43
N THR A 210 1.77 14.35 -14.45
CA THR A 210 0.43 13.78 -14.28
C THR A 210 -0.56 14.06 -15.41
N ASN A 211 -0.27 15.00 -16.32
CA ASN A 211 -1.10 15.37 -17.47
C ASN A 211 -0.57 14.80 -18.78
N SER A 212 0.63 14.21 -18.80
CA SER A 212 1.22 13.60 -19.99
C SER A 212 0.60 12.23 -20.28
N ASN A 213 0.65 11.84 -21.56
CA ASN A 213 0.28 10.49 -21.98
C ASN A 213 1.26 9.46 -21.42
N TRP A 214 0.78 8.23 -21.28
CA TRP A 214 1.60 7.09 -20.90
C TRP A 214 2.43 6.57 -22.08
N GLU A 215 3.70 6.26 -21.82
CA GLU A 215 4.57 5.49 -22.68
C GLU A 215 4.85 4.14 -22.04
N LEU A 216 4.71 3.05 -22.82
CA LEU A 216 4.97 1.69 -22.35
C LEU A 216 6.30 1.20 -22.90
N ASN A 217 7.24 0.93 -22.02
CA ASN A 217 8.59 0.48 -22.36
C ASN A 217 8.92 -0.86 -21.70
N ARG A 218 9.74 -1.67 -22.39
CA ARG A 218 10.31 -2.91 -21.84
C ARG A 218 11.71 -2.65 -21.33
N TYR A 219 12.02 -3.16 -20.14
CA TYR A 219 13.31 -3.00 -19.48
C TYR A 219 14.04 -4.33 -19.31
N TYR A 220 15.36 -4.27 -19.30
CA TYR A 220 16.17 -5.41 -18.89
C TYR A 220 15.86 -5.82 -17.44
N PRO A 221 15.97 -7.13 -17.08
CA PRO A 221 15.76 -7.64 -15.73
C PRO A 221 16.81 -7.13 -14.72
#